data_f602bdfe9e89a52fd13bb2cb0d4284f0
#
_entry.id   f602bdfe9e89a52fd13bb2cb0d4284f0
#
_cell.length_a   1.000
_cell.length_b   1.000
_cell.length_c   1.000
_cell.angle_alpha   90.00
_cell.angle_beta   90.00
_cell.angle_gamma   90.00
#
_symmetry.space_group_name_H-M   'P 1'
#
loop_
_entity.id
_entity.type
_entity.pdbx_description
1 polymer ?
#
loop_
_entity_poly.entity_id
_entity_poly.type
_entity_poly.pdbx_seq_one_letter_code
_entity_poly.pdbx_strand_id
1 'polypeptide(L)'
;MTAELTRWLLEEGRRAATLDEAVAGLGELLIAEGLPLARLGIHLRALHPQVRGLRVLWLPGQPPLRTLYGHDSAVAEAYALSPLAAAYASGEPIRRRLEGRAEAFDFPVLHDLKDEGLTDYLVTPLTFGSGERHGVSWASRAEGGFSDQHLADIRALMPALTSMIEIHYGRRTLAYLLEVYLGREAGRRVLMGSIRRGEATTIAAALWYCDLRGFTGLSDRLERDQIIELLNDYFDCMAAPVEALGGEILKFVGDAMLAIFPMKDDLDRDRACLDALAAAERALLDLDTLNLRRAESGKPELKVGLGLHAGAVSYGNIGAPARLDFTVIGPAVNLVTRIESLCPLLGQPLLASKPFASPCGSRLTSLGRHSLKGIEEPQEVFGLP
;
A
#
# COMPACT_ATOMS: atom_id res chain seq x y z
N MET A 1 -15.20 21.09 30.25
CA MET A 1 -14.44 20.86 29.00
C MET A 1 -13.48 19.66 29.11
N THR A 2 -12.39 19.68 29.86
CA THR A 2 -11.29 18.71 29.77
C THR A 2 -11.65 17.27 30.16
N ALA A 3 -12.47 17.06 31.23
CA ALA A 3 -12.81 15.71 31.68
C ALA A 3 -13.74 14.95 30.70
N GLU A 4 -14.71 15.63 30.12
CA GLU A 4 -15.64 15.02 29.16
C GLU A 4 -14.97 14.70 27.83
N LEU A 5 -14.16 15.62 27.30
CA LEU A 5 -13.33 15.38 26.12
C LEU A 5 -12.31 14.25 26.34
N THR A 6 -11.66 14.21 27.51
CA THR A 6 -10.73 13.13 27.85
C THR A 6 -11.45 11.78 27.87
N ARG A 7 -12.64 11.71 28.47
CA ARG A 7 -13.44 10.48 28.47
C ARG A 7 -13.80 10.06 27.05
N TRP A 8 -14.32 11.00 26.25
CA TRP A 8 -14.67 10.73 24.85
C TRP A 8 -13.48 10.21 24.04
N LEU A 9 -12.29 10.84 24.16
CA LEU A 9 -11.07 10.39 23.48
C LEU A 9 -10.71 8.94 23.84
N LEU A 10 -10.85 8.57 25.13
CA LEU A 10 -10.48 7.25 25.63
C LEU A 10 -11.57 6.17 25.44
N GLU A 11 -12.81 6.55 25.19
CA GLU A 11 -13.93 5.62 25.01
C GLU A 11 -14.41 5.57 23.56
N GLU A 12 -14.98 6.65 23.05
CA GLU A 12 -15.60 6.72 21.72
C GLU A 12 -14.59 6.98 20.63
N GLY A 13 -13.75 8.00 20.77
CA GLY A 13 -12.75 8.38 19.78
C GLY A 13 -11.81 7.24 19.41
N ARG A 14 -11.31 6.47 20.40
CA ARG A 14 -10.46 5.30 20.13
C ARG A 14 -11.18 4.14 19.46
N ARG A 15 -12.52 4.07 19.52
CA ARG A 15 -13.36 3.02 18.92
C ARG A 15 -13.88 3.40 17.55
N ALA A 16 -13.74 4.66 17.14
CA ALA A 16 -14.13 5.10 15.81
C ALA A 16 -13.52 4.17 14.72
N ALA A 17 -14.24 3.95 13.65
CA ALA A 17 -13.78 3.03 12.60
C ALA A 17 -12.51 3.54 11.92
N THR A 18 -12.38 4.85 11.80
CA THR A 18 -11.21 5.50 11.18
C THR A 18 -10.70 6.68 12.02
N LEU A 19 -9.42 7.04 11.80
CA LEU A 19 -8.86 8.27 12.38
C LEU A 19 -9.61 9.52 11.89
N ASP A 20 -10.09 9.52 10.65
CA ASP A 20 -10.83 10.66 10.07
C ASP A 20 -12.13 10.91 10.85
N GLU A 21 -12.90 9.85 11.15
CA GLU A 21 -14.10 9.93 11.99
C GLU A 21 -13.78 10.42 13.42
N ALA A 22 -12.71 9.89 14.01
CA ALA A 22 -12.27 10.32 15.33
C ALA A 22 -11.88 11.80 15.36
N VAL A 23 -11.17 12.28 14.31
CA VAL A 23 -10.74 13.69 14.20
C VAL A 23 -11.95 14.62 13.94
N ALA A 24 -12.92 14.18 13.15
CA ALA A 24 -14.16 14.93 12.92
C ALA A 24 -14.94 15.08 14.23
N GLY A 25 -15.22 13.98 14.94
CA GLY A 25 -15.92 14.01 16.21
C GLY A 25 -15.22 14.88 17.28
N LEU A 26 -13.88 14.79 17.34
CA LEU A 26 -13.08 15.62 18.23
C LEU A 26 -13.23 17.11 17.88
N GLY A 27 -13.12 17.47 16.59
CA GLY A 27 -13.23 18.85 16.16
C GLY A 27 -14.59 19.50 16.50
N GLU A 28 -15.69 18.76 16.26
CA GLU A 28 -17.05 19.18 16.63
C GLU A 28 -17.18 19.39 18.15
N LEU A 29 -16.69 18.43 18.94
CA LEU A 29 -16.75 18.53 20.40
C LEU A 29 -15.91 19.67 20.96
N LEU A 30 -14.72 19.92 20.40
CA LEU A 30 -13.87 21.04 20.82
C LEU A 30 -14.55 22.39 20.59
N ILE A 31 -15.24 22.56 19.46
CA ILE A 31 -16.02 23.78 19.19
C ILE A 31 -17.23 23.88 20.16
N ALA A 32 -17.95 22.78 20.37
CA ALA A 32 -19.09 22.76 21.28
C ALA A 32 -18.70 23.13 22.72
N GLU A 33 -17.49 22.76 23.14
CA GLU A 33 -16.89 23.11 24.44
C GLU A 33 -16.27 24.53 24.47
N GLY A 34 -16.39 25.31 23.38
CA GLY A 34 -16.01 26.72 23.33
C GLY A 34 -14.56 26.97 22.87
N LEU A 35 -13.84 25.97 22.37
CA LEU A 35 -12.54 26.23 21.74
C LEU A 35 -12.76 26.94 20.39
N PRO A 36 -12.18 28.14 20.14
CA PRO A 36 -12.34 28.87 18.87
C PRO A 36 -11.54 28.23 17.75
N LEU A 37 -11.83 26.96 17.45
CA LEU A 37 -11.10 26.14 16.51
C LEU A 37 -11.62 26.36 15.08
N ALA A 38 -10.76 26.78 14.17
CA ALA A 38 -11.04 26.93 12.75
C ALA A 38 -10.41 25.82 11.91
N ARG A 39 -9.39 25.12 12.45
CA ARG A 39 -8.67 24.07 11.73
C ARG A 39 -7.94 23.17 12.72
N LEU A 40 -8.07 21.84 12.50
CA LEU A 40 -7.38 20.81 13.25
C LEU A 40 -6.65 19.88 12.26
N GLY A 41 -5.34 19.76 12.41
CA GLY A 41 -4.52 18.87 11.56
C GLY A 41 -3.78 17.84 12.39
N ILE A 42 -3.96 16.55 12.08
CA ILE A 42 -3.15 15.47 12.63
C ILE A 42 -2.07 15.12 11.61
N HIS A 43 -0.82 15.19 12.01
CA HIS A 43 0.34 14.95 11.16
C HIS A 43 1.12 13.75 11.67
N LEU A 44 1.12 12.68 10.89
CA LEU A 44 1.75 11.42 11.25
C LEU A 44 2.90 11.10 10.27
N ARG A 45 4.02 10.67 10.80
CA ARG A 45 5.04 10.00 10.02
C ARG A 45 4.51 8.61 9.64
N ALA A 46 4.76 8.15 8.45
CA ALA A 46 4.26 6.86 7.99
C ALA A 46 5.39 5.83 7.90
N LEU A 47 5.16 4.65 8.42
CA LEU A 47 5.99 3.47 8.15
C LEU A 47 5.48 2.82 6.86
N HIS A 48 5.89 3.38 5.71
CA HIS A 48 5.37 3.03 4.39
C HIS A 48 6.45 3.20 3.33
N PRO A 49 6.67 2.25 2.39
CA PRO A 49 7.71 2.34 1.38
C PRO A 49 7.62 3.59 0.49
N GLN A 50 6.41 4.01 0.15
CA GLN A 50 6.16 5.11 -0.80
C GLN A 50 5.65 6.40 -0.13
N VAL A 51 5.28 6.35 1.16
CA VAL A 51 4.66 7.47 1.88
C VAL A 51 5.49 7.82 3.10
N ARG A 52 6.02 9.05 3.14
CA ARG A 52 6.78 9.60 4.26
C ARG A 52 5.88 10.06 5.40
N GLY A 53 4.69 10.55 5.09
CA GLY A 53 3.78 11.11 6.07
C GLY A 53 2.33 11.17 5.61
N LEU A 54 1.46 11.29 6.58
CA LEU A 54 0.02 11.43 6.43
C LEU A 54 -0.46 12.66 7.19
N ARG A 55 -1.31 13.46 6.57
CA ARG A 55 -2.07 14.51 7.25
C ARG A 55 -3.56 14.18 7.17
N VAL A 56 -4.25 14.26 8.32
CA VAL A 56 -5.71 14.35 8.39
C VAL A 56 -6.05 15.76 8.80
N LEU A 57 -6.69 16.50 7.93
CA LEU A 57 -7.08 17.89 8.14
C LEU A 57 -8.59 17.97 8.28
N TRP A 58 -9.07 18.50 9.39
CA TRP A 58 -10.48 18.79 9.63
C TRP A 58 -10.73 20.29 9.66
N LEU A 59 -11.85 20.70 9.05
CA LEU A 59 -12.40 22.05 9.07
C LEU A 59 -13.87 21.96 9.50
N PRO A 60 -14.40 22.94 10.23
CA PRO A 60 -15.80 22.96 10.64
C PRO A 60 -16.77 22.78 9.47
N GLY A 61 -17.72 21.86 9.63
CA GLY A 61 -18.75 21.58 8.64
C GLY A 61 -18.27 20.86 7.35
N GLN A 62 -17.04 20.39 7.31
CA GLN A 62 -16.48 19.65 6.18
C GLN A 62 -15.99 18.27 6.59
N PRO A 63 -16.07 17.28 5.68
CA PRO A 63 -15.43 15.99 5.93
C PRO A 63 -13.91 16.16 6.00
N PRO A 64 -13.23 15.38 6.86
CA PRO A 64 -11.76 15.45 6.96
C PRO A 64 -11.08 15.16 5.63
N LEU A 65 -10.09 15.98 5.29
CA LEU A 65 -9.25 15.81 4.11
C LEU A 65 -7.98 15.03 4.49
N ARG A 66 -7.77 13.90 3.84
CA ARG A 66 -6.54 13.11 3.98
C ARG A 66 -5.55 13.44 2.87
N THR A 67 -4.31 13.73 3.24
CA THR A 67 -3.20 13.99 2.31
C THR A 67 -2.05 13.03 2.64
N LEU A 68 -1.57 12.32 1.62
CA LEU A 68 -0.36 11.48 1.71
C LEU A 68 0.81 12.25 1.12
N TYR A 69 1.94 12.22 1.79
CA TYR A 69 3.19 12.86 1.35
C TYR A 69 4.19 11.79 0.97
N GLY A 70 4.68 11.84 -0.26
CA GLY A 70 5.72 10.95 -0.78
C GLY A 70 7.12 11.27 -0.24
N HIS A 71 8.12 10.58 -0.80
CA HIS A 71 9.53 10.79 -0.50
C HIS A 71 10.20 11.84 -1.40
N ASP A 72 9.44 12.59 -2.19
CA ASP A 72 9.94 13.59 -3.14
C ASP A 72 10.75 14.69 -2.45
N SER A 73 11.77 15.20 -3.14
CA SER A 73 12.67 16.25 -2.62
C SER A 73 11.93 17.54 -2.25
N ALA A 74 10.98 17.98 -3.08
CA ALA A 74 10.18 19.18 -2.83
C ALA A 74 9.33 19.07 -1.55
N VAL A 75 8.75 17.89 -1.29
CA VAL A 75 8.01 17.60 -0.05
C VAL A 75 8.96 17.59 1.14
N ALA A 76 10.17 17.06 0.98
CA ALA A 76 11.19 17.02 2.02
C ALA A 76 11.66 18.44 2.40
N GLU A 77 11.89 19.31 1.42
CA GLU A 77 12.29 20.70 1.64
C GLU A 77 11.19 21.51 2.32
N ALA A 78 9.95 21.42 1.82
CA ALA A 78 8.80 22.09 2.44
C ALA A 78 8.58 21.64 3.89
N TYR A 79 8.77 20.35 4.17
CA TYR A 79 8.72 19.83 5.53
C TYR A 79 9.82 20.41 6.41
N ALA A 80 11.07 20.45 5.92
CA ALA A 80 12.22 20.95 6.69
C ALA A 80 12.04 22.41 7.13
N LEU A 81 11.32 23.21 6.34
CA LEU A 81 10.98 24.61 6.61
C LEU A 81 9.62 24.79 7.32
N SER A 82 9.08 23.73 7.93
CA SER A 82 7.78 23.77 8.59
C SER A 82 7.86 23.88 10.12
N PRO A 83 6.83 24.46 10.78
CA PRO A 83 6.71 24.44 12.23
C PRO A 83 6.68 23.01 12.81
N LEU A 84 6.20 22.04 12.02
CA LEU A 84 6.17 20.62 12.39
C LEU A 84 7.58 20.05 12.55
N ALA A 85 8.47 20.31 11.59
CA ALA A 85 9.86 19.85 11.68
C ALA A 85 10.56 20.43 12.91
N ALA A 86 10.35 21.70 13.19
CA ALA A 86 10.91 22.37 14.35
C ALA A 86 10.35 21.82 15.67
N ALA A 87 9.02 21.58 15.75
CA ALA A 87 8.39 20.95 16.91
C ALA A 87 8.85 19.50 17.13
N TYR A 88 9.08 18.75 16.06
CA TYR A 88 9.62 17.38 16.17
C TYR A 88 11.09 17.37 16.63
N ALA A 89 11.87 18.33 16.19
CA ALA A 89 13.27 18.44 16.60
C ALA A 89 13.40 18.84 18.09
N SER A 90 12.68 19.87 18.52
CA SER A 90 12.73 20.38 19.90
C SER A 90 11.97 19.50 20.91
N GLY A 91 10.86 18.88 20.48
CA GLY A 91 9.89 18.25 21.39
C GLY A 91 8.98 19.25 22.09
N GLU A 92 9.05 20.53 21.75
CA GLU A 92 8.28 21.60 22.37
C GLU A 92 7.20 22.14 21.43
N PRO A 93 6.06 22.62 21.96
CA PRO A 93 5.04 23.28 21.17
C PRO A 93 5.56 24.56 20.50
N ILE A 94 5.09 24.80 19.27
CA ILE A 94 5.40 26.03 18.54
C ILE A 94 4.10 26.77 18.28
N ARG A 95 3.99 28.01 18.79
CA ARG A 95 2.86 28.90 18.57
C ARG A 95 3.29 30.15 17.81
N ARG A 96 2.48 30.58 16.85
CA ARG A 96 2.64 31.86 16.14
C ARG A 96 1.31 32.58 16.04
N ARG A 97 1.29 33.82 16.52
CA ARG A 97 0.21 34.76 16.26
C ARG A 97 0.32 35.28 14.83
N LEU A 98 -0.75 35.21 14.09
CA LEU A 98 -0.79 35.63 12.68
C LEU A 98 -1.36 37.05 12.49
N GLU A 99 -1.81 37.65 13.58
CA GLU A 99 -2.20 39.08 13.64
C GLU A 99 -0.94 39.93 13.62
N GLY A 100 -0.93 41.00 12.79
CA GLY A 100 0.21 41.89 12.64
C GLY A 100 0.89 41.85 11.27
N ARG A 101 2.12 42.37 11.17
CA ARG A 101 2.88 42.43 9.91
C ARG A 101 3.44 41.05 9.53
N ALA A 102 3.18 40.60 8.29
CA ALA A 102 3.61 39.32 7.75
C ALA A 102 5.14 39.19 7.59
N GLU A 103 5.90 40.29 7.63
CA GLU A 103 7.35 40.32 7.39
C GLU A 103 8.18 39.59 8.46
N ALA A 104 7.53 39.15 9.54
CA ALA A 104 8.19 38.54 10.71
C ALA A 104 7.98 36.99 10.83
N PHE A 105 7.38 36.35 9.84
CA PHE A 105 7.13 34.90 9.96
C PHE A 105 8.37 34.09 9.61
N ASP A 106 8.74 33.22 10.54
CA ASP A 106 9.89 32.30 10.44
C ASP A 106 9.60 31.00 9.64
N PHE A 107 8.33 30.76 9.29
CA PHE A 107 7.91 29.60 8.52
C PHE A 107 7.02 30.01 7.33
N PRO A 108 7.33 29.58 6.09
CA PRO A 108 6.57 29.98 4.89
C PRO A 108 5.08 29.69 4.97
N VAL A 109 4.68 28.55 5.53
CA VAL A 109 3.26 28.15 5.67
C VAL A 109 2.41 29.15 6.47
N LEU A 110 3.01 29.97 7.31
CA LEU A 110 2.27 30.95 8.12
C LEU A 110 1.72 32.11 7.28
N HIS A 111 2.33 32.41 6.13
CA HIS A 111 1.80 33.38 5.18
C HIS A 111 0.49 32.88 4.58
N ASP A 112 0.46 31.62 4.10
CA ASP A 112 -0.75 31.03 3.54
C ASP A 112 -1.88 30.96 4.57
N LEU A 113 -1.56 30.57 5.82
CA LEU A 113 -2.53 30.51 6.91
C LEU A 113 -3.11 31.88 7.27
N LYS A 114 -2.28 32.92 7.22
CA LYS A 114 -2.74 34.31 7.42
C LYS A 114 -3.66 34.77 6.28
N ASP A 115 -3.31 34.45 5.04
CA ASP A 115 -4.11 34.80 3.86
C ASP A 115 -5.46 34.06 3.86
N GLU A 116 -5.51 32.84 4.48
CA GLU A 116 -6.75 32.13 4.79
C GLU A 116 -7.58 32.80 5.92
N GLY A 117 -7.10 33.87 6.54
CA GLY A 117 -7.77 34.59 7.62
C GLY A 117 -7.62 33.98 9.01
N LEU A 118 -6.62 33.16 9.21
CA LEU A 118 -6.30 32.61 10.54
C LEU A 118 -5.53 33.63 11.36
N THR A 119 -5.81 33.71 12.67
CA THR A 119 -5.26 34.70 13.61
C THR A 119 -4.21 34.08 14.53
N ASP A 120 -4.27 32.75 14.74
CA ASP A 120 -3.38 32.03 15.64
C ASP A 120 -3.13 30.59 15.12
N TYR A 121 -1.89 30.15 15.26
CA TYR A 121 -1.47 28.81 14.85
C TYR A 121 -0.58 28.21 15.93
N LEU A 122 -0.90 26.98 16.33
CA LEU A 122 -0.17 26.19 17.32
C LEU A 122 0.13 24.81 16.74
N VAL A 123 1.35 24.34 16.91
CA VAL A 123 1.74 22.94 16.70
C VAL A 123 2.13 22.34 18.02
N THR A 124 1.55 21.22 18.38
CA THR A 124 1.89 20.44 19.56
C THR A 124 2.49 19.10 19.14
N PRO A 125 3.70 18.74 19.60
CA PRO A 125 4.25 17.43 19.33
C PRO A 125 3.47 16.35 20.09
N LEU A 126 3.30 15.18 19.43
CA LEU A 126 2.80 13.94 20.02
C LEU A 126 3.97 12.99 20.15
N THR A 127 4.29 12.53 21.33
CA THR A 127 5.30 11.50 21.53
C THR A 127 4.60 10.19 21.87
N PHE A 128 4.72 9.20 20.96
CA PHE A 128 4.17 7.86 21.17
C PHE A 128 5.00 7.06 22.17
N GLY A 129 4.43 5.96 22.66
CA GLY A 129 5.13 5.05 23.57
C GLY A 129 6.43 4.47 23.00
N SER A 130 6.56 4.41 21.66
CA SER A 130 7.80 4.06 20.96
C SER A 130 8.89 5.13 21.01
N GLY A 131 8.59 6.35 21.48
CA GLY A 131 9.45 7.53 21.41
C GLY A 131 9.36 8.26 20.05
N GLU A 132 8.60 7.77 19.10
CA GLU A 132 8.38 8.43 17.81
C GLU A 132 7.54 9.70 17.98
N ARG A 133 7.94 10.77 17.28
CA ARG A 133 7.25 12.06 17.33
C ARG A 133 6.39 12.29 16.10
N HIS A 134 5.16 12.68 16.38
CA HIS A 134 4.13 13.12 15.45
C HIS A 134 3.62 14.49 15.87
N GLY A 135 2.58 15.05 15.26
CA GLY A 135 2.12 16.38 15.66
C GLY A 135 0.65 16.63 15.41
N VAL A 136 0.13 17.59 16.17
CA VAL A 136 -1.18 18.18 15.96
C VAL A 136 -1.02 19.66 15.70
N SER A 137 -1.67 20.16 14.66
CA SER A 137 -1.77 21.59 14.39
C SER A 137 -3.18 22.10 14.70
N TRP A 138 -3.24 23.21 15.36
CA TRP A 138 -4.46 23.92 15.80
C TRP A 138 -4.43 25.30 15.20
N ALA A 139 -5.52 25.79 14.66
CA ALA A 139 -5.60 27.17 14.21
C ALA A 139 -6.95 27.79 14.54
N SER A 140 -6.95 29.09 14.79
CA SER A 140 -8.13 29.90 15.13
C SER A 140 -8.29 31.06 14.16
N ARG A 141 -9.56 31.52 13.96
CA ARG A 141 -9.91 32.76 13.31
C ARG A 141 -10.45 33.80 14.30
N ALA A 142 -10.55 33.46 15.57
CA ALA A 142 -11.03 34.43 16.56
C ALA A 142 -10.04 35.57 16.76
N GLU A 143 -10.55 36.76 16.95
CA GLU A 143 -9.73 37.91 17.34
C GLU A 143 -8.96 37.61 18.63
N GLY A 144 -7.65 37.86 18.65
CA GLY A 144 -6.76 37.49 19.74
C GLY A 144 -6.42 36.00 19.81
N GLY A 145 -6.95 35.14 18.93
CA GLY A 145 -6.61 33.74 18.84
C GLY A 145 -6.99 32.89 20.06
N PHE A 146 -6.14 31.93 20.44
CA PHE A 146 -6.32 31.09 21.62
C PHE A 146 -5.93 31.83 22.91
N SER A 147 -6.82 31.84 23.89
CA SER A 147 -6.54 32.35 25.25
C SER A 147 -5.59 31.38 26.00
N ASP A 148 -5.01 31.86 27.11
CA ASP A 148 -4.17 31.02 27.98
C ASP A 148 -4.94 29.81 28.55
N GLN A 149 -6.26 29.97 28.81
CA GLN A 149 -7.11 28.87 29.22
C GLN A 149 -7.27 27.83 28.10
N HIS A 150 -7.50 28.27 26.85
CA HIS A 150 -7.58 27.36 25.70
C HIS A 150 -6.27 26.56 25.54
N LEU A 151 -5.12 27.20 25.71
CA LEU A 151 -3.81 26.52 25.66
C LEU A 151 -3.62 25.53 26.80
N ALA A 152 -4.09 25.87 28.00
CA ALA A 152 -4.04 24.96 29.15
C ALA A 152 -4.94 23.73 28.91
N ASP A 153 -6.14 23.93 28.35
CA ASP A 153 -7.07 22.86 28.01
C ASP A 153 -6.52 21.96 26.90
N ILE A 154 -5.96 22.52 25.83
CA ILE A 154 -5.28 21.75 24.78
C ILE A 154 -4.16 20.90 25.41
N ARG A 155 -3.31 21.49 26.24
CA ARG A 155 -2.20 20.79 26.89
C ARG A 155 -2.70 19.64 27.76
N ALA A 156 -3.80 19.83 28.49
CA ALA A 156 -4.39 18.80 29.36
C ALA A 156 -5.00 17.64 28.57
N LEU A 157 -5.48 17.88 27.34
CA LEU A 157 -6.02 16.85 26.43
C LEU A 157 -4.91 16.00 25.74
N MET A 158 -3.70 16.54 25.61
CA MET A 158 -2.64 15.90 24.83
C MET A 158 -2.36 14.43 25.19
N PRO A 159 -2.32 13.99 26.46
CA PRO A 159 -2.07 12.57 26.75
C PRO A 159 -3.16 11.64 26.22
N ALA A 160 -4.43 11.99 26.38
CA ALA A 160 -5.55 11.18 25.88
C ALA A 160 -5.63 11.21 24.35
N LEU A 161 -5.41 12.38 23.75
CA LEU A 161 -5.36 12.57 22.31
C LEU A 161 -4.21 11.75 21.69
N THR A 162 -3.03 11.77 22.30
CA THR A 162 -1.87 10.97 21.87
C THR A 162 -2.24 9.48 21.88
N SER A 163 -2.83 8.99 22.98
CA SER A 163 -3.22 7.59 23.11
C SER A 163 -4.26 7.18 22.04
N MET A 164 -5.26 8.02 21.78
CA MET A 164 -6.26 7.77 20.74
C MET A 164 -5.61 7.68 19.36
N ILE A 165 -4.76 8.65 19.01
CA ILE A 165 -4.08 8.69 17.72
C ILE A 165 -3.12 7.51 17.55
N GLU A 166 -2.37 7.15 18.59
CA GLU A 166 -1.45 6.02 18.58
C GLU A 166 -2.16 4.69 18.32
N ILE A 167 -3.35 4.48 18.91
CA ILE A 167 -4.19 3.29 18.65
C ILE A 167 -4.61 3.23 17.18
N HIS A 168 -5.12 4.32 16.61
CA HIS A 168 -5.52 4.37 15.21
C HIS A 168 -4.33 4.19 14.27
N TYR A 169 -3.20 4.82 14.58
CA TYR A 169 -1.94 4.67 13.85
C TYR A 169 -1.47 3.21 13.86
N GLY A 170 -1.42 2.58 15.03
CA GLY A 170 -1.00 1.19 15.17
C GLY A 170 -1.88 0.21 14.39
N ARG A 171 -3.23 0.35 14.50
CA ARG A 171 -4.18 -0.46 13.72
C ARG A 171 -3.96 -0.32 12.22
N ARG A 172 -3.80 0.91 11.74
CA ARG A 172 -3.58 1.19 10.32
C ARG A 172 -2.23 0.67 9.84
N THR A 173 -1.17 0.89 10.61
CA THR A 173 0.17 0.41 10.28
C THR A 173 0.21 -1.11 10.21
N LEU A 174 -0.42 -1.81 11.17
CA LEU A 174 -0.53 -3.26 11.15
C LEU A 174 -1.27 -3.75 9.90
N ALA A 175 -2.44 -3.19 9.61
CA ALA A 175 -3.22 -3.55 8.42
C ALA A 175 -2.41 -3.34 7.14
N TYR A 176 -1.74 -2.20 7.03
CA TYR A 176 -0.92 -1.85 5.88
C TYR A 176 0.30 -2.79 5.73
N LEU A 177 1.02 -3.07 6.80
CA LEU A 177 2.17 -3.98 6.74
C LEU A 177 1.73 -5.40 6.32
N LEU A 178 0.62 -5.88 6.85
CA LEU A 178 0.07 -7.17 6.44
C LEU A 178 -0.34 -7.16 4.95
N GLU A 179 -0.93 -6.07 4.45
CA GLU A 179 -1.28 -5.93 3.04
C GLU A 179 -0.03 -5.92 2.13
N VAL A 180 1.00 -5.17 2.49
CA VAL A 180 2.23 -5.07 1.69
C VAL A 180 3.04 -6.36 1.67
N TYR A 181 3.13 -7.06 2.81
CA TYR A 181 3.98 -8.25 2.92
C TYR A 181 3.27 -9.56 2.64
N LEU A 182 1.95 -9.64 2.81
CA LEU A 182 1.16 -10.85 2.60
C LEU A 182 0.20 -10.76 1.41
N GLY A 183 -0.04 -9.56 0.87
CA GLY A 183 -1.12 -9.30 -0.07
C GLY A 183 -2.43 -8.90 0.63
N ARG A 184 -3.34 -8.28 -0.12
CA ARG A 184 -4.56 -7.67 0.43
C ARG A 184 -5.49 -8.68 1.10
N GLU A 185 -5.84 -9.77 0.42
CA GLU A 185 -6.78 -10.76 0.95
C GLU A 185 -6.16 -11.59 2.07
N ALA A 186 -4.90 -12.00 1.93
CA ALA A 186 -4.15 -12.70 2.97
C ALA A 186 -4.01 -11.84 4.23
N GLY A 187 -3.61 -10.58 4.08
CA GLY A 187 -3.50 -9.63 5.20
C GLY A 187 -4.84 -9.42 5.91
N ARG A 188 -5.94 -9.27 5.15
CA ARG A 188 -7.30 -9.15 5.70
C ARG A 188 -7.70 -10.39 6.50
N ARG A 189 -7.46 -11.61 5.97
CA ARG A 189 -7.79 -12.88 6.67
C ARG A 189 -7.00 -13.03 7.95
N VAL A 190 -5.72 -12.69 7.95
CA VAL A 190 -4.88 -12.70 9.16
C VAL A 190 -5.42 -11.75 10.22
N LEU A 191 -5.81 -10.52 9.84
CA LEU A 191 -6.44 -9.55 10.74
C LEU A 191 -7.77 -10.05 11.31
N MET A 192 -8.53 -10.85 10.55
CA MET A 192 -9.79 -11.46 10.98
C MET A 192 -9.59 -12.74 11.81
N GLY A 193 -8.35 -13.14 12.09
CA GLY A 193 -8.03 -14.27 12.96
C GLY A 193 -7.75 -15.60 12.26
N SER A 194 -7.65 -15.65 10.92
CA SER A 194 -7.20 -16.83 10.19
C SER A 194 -5.68 -16.98 10.32
N ILE A 195 -5.20 -17.41 11.46
CA ILE A 195 -3.77 -17.47 11.82
C ILE A 195 -3.25 -18.88 12.11
N ARG A 196 -4.12 -19.89 12.06
CA ARG A 196 -3.72 -21.25 12.44
C ARG A 196 -3.01 -21.95 11.30
N ARG A 197 -1.89 -22.60 11.61
CA ARG A 197 -1.15 -23.46 10.68
C ARG A 197 -2.05 -24.58 10.16
N GLY A 198 -2.03 -24.81 8.84
CA GLY A 198 -2.83 -25.84 8.17
C GLY A 198 -4.27 -25.42 7.89
N GLU A 199 -4.68 -24.22 8.30
CA GLU A 199 -5.98 -23.65 7.96
C GLU A 199 -5.95 -23.19 6.51
N ALA A 200 -6.57 -23.97 5.63
CA ALA A 200 -6.63 -23.70 4.20
C ALA A 200 -8.02 -24.01 3.65
N THR A 201 -8.42 -23.27 2.62
CA THR A 201 -9.66 -23.50 1.89
C THR A 201 -9.35 -23.85 0.44
N THR A 202 -10.11 -24.78 -0.14
CA THR A 202 -10.00 -25.05 -1.58
C THR A 202 -10.74 -23.96 -2.33
N ILE A 203 -10.04 -23.29 -3.24
CA ILE A 203 -10.59 -22.30 -4.15
C ILE A 203 -10.28 -22.65 -5.59
N ALA A 204 -11.15 -22.25 -6.54
CA ALA A 204 -10.81 -22.23 -7.94
C ALA A 204 -10.13 -20.90 -8.27
N ALA A 205 -9.10 -20.90 -9.11
CA ALA A 205 -8.40 -19.68 -9.52
C ALA A 205 -7.78 -19.84 -10.91
N ALA A 206 -7.64 -18.73 -11.63
CA ALA A 206 -6.67 -18.63 -12.69
C ALA A 206 -5.31 -18.29 -12.04
N LEU A 207 -4.34 -19.18 -12.24
CA LEU A 207 -2.97 -19.03 -11.76
C LEU A 207 -2.16 -18.28 -12.83
N TRP A 208 -1.35 -17.35 -12.36
CA TRP A 208 -0.48 -16.53 -13.16
C TRP A 208 0.94 -16.62 -12.59
N TYR A 209 1.87 -17.17 -13.35
CA TYR A 209 3.25 -17.35 -12.94
C TYR A 209 4.19 -16.79 -13.99
N CYS A 210 5.15 -15.99 -13.56
CA CYS A 210 6.21 -15.50 -14.46
C CYS A 210 7.60 -15.70 -13.86
N ASP A 211 8.59 -15.78 -14.77
CA ASP A 211 9.99 -15.94 -14.43
C ASP A 211 10.87 -15.18 -15.42
N LEU A 212 11.91 -14.49 -14.93
CA LEU A 212 12.81 -13.69 -15.75
C LEU A 212 13.82 -14.58 -16.45
N ARG A 213 13.92 -14.47 -17.77
CA ARG A 213 14.81 -15.31 -18.57
C ARG A 213 16.28 -14.93 -18.41
N GLY A 214 17.09 -15.93 -18.09
CA GLY A 214 18.54 -15.75 -18.00
C GLY A 214 19.00 -14.93 -16.79
N PHE A 215 18.16 -14.80 -15.76
CA PHE A 215 18.47 -14.03 -14.56
C PHE A 215 19.76 -14.50 -13.87
N THR A 216 20.02 -15.81 -13.77
CA THR A 216 21.26 -16.34 -13.21
C THR A 216 22.49 -15.75 -13.89
N GLY A 217 22.51 -15.68 -15.24
CA GLY A 217 23.61 -15.09 -15.98
C GLY A 217 23.69 -13.56 -15.88
N LEU A 218 22.57 -12.88 -15.59
CA LEU A 218 22.55 -11.44 -15.32
C LEU A 218 23.08 -11.16 -13.91
N SER A 219 22.66 -11.95 -12.92
CA SER A 219 23.09 -11.81 -11.52
C SER A 219 24.59 -12.03 -11.31
N ASP A 220 25.23 -12.83 -12.18
CA ASP A 220 26.68 -13.06 -12.15
C ASP A 220 27.50 -11.88 -12.71
N ARG A 221 26.86 -10.98 -13.47
CA ARG A 221 27.53 -9.89 -14.20
C ARG A 221 27.25 -8.49 -13.66
N LEU A 222 26.11 -8.32 -12.99
CA LEU A 222 25.65 -7.03 -12.49
C LEU A 222 26.04 -6.86 -11.02
N GLU A 223 26.29 -5.61 -10.63
CA GLU A 223 26.44 -5.26 -9.21
C GLU A 223 25.12 -5.37 -8.47
N ARG A 224 25.21 -5.57 -7.15
CA ARG A 224 24.04 -5.77 -6.28
C ARG A 224 22.94 -4.73 -6.49
N ASP A 225 23.29 -3.45 -6.52
CA ASP A 225 22.29 -2.36 -6.60
C ASP A 225 21.62 -2.36 -7.99
N GLN A 226 22.34 -2.71 -9.04
CA GLN A 226 21.81 -2.88 -10.39
C GLN A 226 20.85 -4.07 -10.48
N ILE A 227 21.11 -5.16 -9.75
CA ILE A 227 20.20 -6.32 -9.69
C ILE A 227 18.90 -5.94 -9.00
N ILE A 228 18.98 -5.20 -7.88
CA ILE A 228 17.80 -4.73 -7.15
C ILE A 228 16.95 -3.79 -8.00
N GLU A 229 17.59 -2.82 -8.68
CA GLU A 229 16.91 -1.91 -9.60
C GLU A 229 16.22 -2.69 -10.74
N LEU A 230 16.94 -3.62 -11.35
CA LEU A 230 16.42 -4.48 -12.41
C LEU A 230 15.19 -5.28 -11.98
N LEU A 231 15.26 -5.93 -10.81
CA LEU A 231 14.14 -6.71 -10.29
C LEU A 231 12.94 -5.82 -9.94
N ASN A 232 13.16 -4.64 -9.37
CA ASN A 232 12.08 -3.70 -9.09
C ASN A 232 11.40 -3.23 -10.38
N ASP A 233 12.16 -2.78 -11.38
CA ASP A 233 11.64 -2.38 -12.69
C ASP A 233 10.84 -3.50 -13.36
N TYR A 234 11.35 -4.73 -13.29
CA TYR A 234 10.69 -5.91 -13.84
C TYR A 234 9.40 -6.25 -13.09
N PHE A 235 9.44 -6.30 -11.76
CA PHE A 235 8.26 -6.59 -10.96
C PHE A 235 7.19 -5.51 -11.09
N ASP A 236 7.55 -4.25 -11.27
CA ASP A 236 6.58 -3.17 -11.54
C ASP A 236 5.80 -3.44 -12.84
N CYS A 237 6.49 -3.90 -13.91
CA CYS A 237 5.82 -4.29 -15.16
C CYS A 237 4.87 -5.49 -14.99
N MET A 238 5.22 -6.45 -14.11
CA MET A 238 4.44 -7.67 -13.92
C MET A 238 3.29 -7.48 -12.91
N ALA A 239 3.55 -6.79 -11.81
CA ALA A 239 2.64 -6.66 -10.68
C ALA A 239 1.48 -5.68 -10.96
N ALA A 240 1.78 -4.51 -11.52
CA ALA A 240 0.78 -3.46 -11.73
C ALA A 240 -0.42 -3.90 -12.58
N PRO A 241 -0.27 -4.59 -13.71
CA PRO A 241 -1.40 -5.11 -14.48
C PRO A 241 -2.21 -6.18 -13.72
N VAL A 242 -1.54 -7.05 -12.96
CA VAL A 242 -2.21 -8.08 -12.15
C VAL A 242 -3.13 -7.43 -11.12
N GLU A 243 -2.62 -6.46 -10.35
CA GLU A 243 -3.40 -5.74 -9.33
C GLU A 243 -4.53 -4.91 -9.94
N ALA A 244 -4.27 -4.22 -11.06
CA ALA A 244 -5.25 -3.38 -11.74
C ALA A 244 -6.46 -4.18 -12.26
N LEU A 245 -6.26 -5.46 -12.62
CA LEU A 245 -7.29 -6.35 -13.12
C LEU A 245 -7.86 -7.31 -12.05
N GLY A 246 -7.59 -7.03 -10.76
CA GLY A 246 -8.18 -7.76 -9.64
C GLY A 246 -7.49 -9.06 -9.28
N GLY A 247 -6.28 -9.31 -9.80
CA GLY A 247 -5.42 -10.39 -9.37
C GLY A 247 -4.79 -10.11 -8.00
N GLU A 248 -4.35 -11.16 -7.35
CA GLU A 248 -3.65 -11.13 -6.05
C GLU A 248 -2.26 -11.72 -6.21
N ILE A 249 -1.22 -10.92 -5.91
CA ILE A 249 0.16 -11.37 -5.87
C ILE A 249 0.37 -12.11 -4.54
N LEU A 250 0.75 -13.38 -4.62
CA LEU A 250 0.94 -14.21 -3.44
C LEU A 250 2.38 -14.19 -2.94
N LYS A 251 3.34 -14.19 -3.84
CA LYS A 251 4.77 -14.14 -3.49
C LYS A 251 5.68 -13.88 -4.67
N PHE A 252 6.82 -13.35 -4.35
CA PHE A 252 8.02 -13.33 -5.19
C PHE A 252 8.97 -14.47 -4.76
N VAL A 253 9.52 -15.20 -5.71
CA VAL A 253 10.46 -16.32 -5.47
C VAL A 253 11.69 -16.10 -6.35
N GLY A 254 12.69 -15.43 -5.79
CA GLY A 254 13.83 -14.95 -6.60
C GLY A 254 13.36 -13.93 -7.63
N ASP A 255 13.51 -14.28 -8.90
CA ASP A 255 13.05 -13.50 -10.06
C ASP A 255 11.66 -13.93 -10.59
N ALA A 256 11.01 -14.89 -9.92
CA ALA A 256 9.67 -15.33 -10.28
C ALA A 256 8.59 -14.66 -9.43
N MET A 257 7.39 -14.52 -9.99
CA MET A 257 6.19 -14.05 -9.30
C MET A 257 5.03 -15.03 -9.50
N LEU A 258 4.34 -15.37 -8.41
CA LEU A 258 3.11 -16.15 -8.43
C LEU A 258 1.93 -15.26 -8.02
N ALA A 259 0.93 -15.21 -8.87
CA ALA A 259 -0.32 -14.51 -8.62
C ALA A 259 -1.54 -15.39 -8.95
N ILE A 260 -2.70 -15.02 -8.43
CA ILE A 260 -3.97 -15.68 -8.71
C ILE A 260 -5.06 -14.67 -9.04
N PHE A 261 -6.03 -15.10 -9.85
CA PHE A 261 -7.33 -14.44 -10.03
C PHE A 261 -8.38 -15.39 -9.48
N PRO A 262 -8.90 -15.15 -8.25
CA PRO A 262 -9.85 -16.05 -7.60
C PRO A 262 -11.17 -16.14 -8.38
N MET A 263 -11.77 -17.34 -8.40
CA MET A 263 -13.07 -17.64 -9.02
C MET A 263 -14.07 -18.01 -7.94
N LYS A 264 -15.24 -17.40 -7.94
CA LYS A 264 -16.33 -17.70 -7.00
C LYS A 264 -17.30 -18.76 -7.55
N ASP A 265 -17.54 -18.70 -8.86
CA ASP A 265 -18.42 -19.60 -9.60
C ASP A 265 -17.96 -19.76 -11.05
N ASP A 266 -18.73 -20.48 -11.88
CA ASP A 266 -18.39 -20.74 -13.28
C ASP A 266 -18.43 -19.48 -14.17
N LEU A 267 -19.28 -18.49 -13.85
CA LEU A 267 -19.30 -17.19 -14.55
C LEU A 267 -18.07 -16.35 -14.23
N ASP A 268 -17.63 -16.39 -13.00
CA ASP A 268 -16.38 -15.76 -12.55
C ASP A 268 -15.15 -16.43 -13.20
N ARG A 269 -15.24 -17.72 -13.57
CA ARG A 269 -14.13 -18.44 -14.23
C ARG A 269 -13.70 -17.80 -15.54
N ASP A 270 -14.67 -17.56 -16.43
CA ASP A 270 -14.38 -17.00 -17.75
C ASP A 270 -13.81 -15.60 -17.60
N ARG A 271 -14.38 -14.81 -16.71
CA ARG A 271 -13.88 -13.47 -16.39
C ARG A 271 -12.47 -13.50 -15.80
N ALA A 272 -12.21 -14.35 -14.81
CA ALA A 272 -10.89 -14.46 -14.19
C ALA A 272 -9.80 -14.88 -15.19
N CYS A 273 -10.11 -15.80 -16.12
CA CYS A 273 -9.17 -16.17 -17.18
C CYS A 273 -8.94 -15.02 -18.18
N LEU A 274 -9.99 -14.28 -18.56
CA LEU A 274 -9.87 -13.12 -19.45
C LEU A 274 -9.10 -11.97 -18.81
N ASP A 275 -9.36 -11.67 -17.54
CA ASP A 275 -8.65 -10.65 -16.78
C ASP A 275 -7.18 -11.03 -16.59
N ALA A 276 -6.88 -12.30 -16.27
CA ALA A 276 -5.52 -12.81 -16.16
C ALA A 276 -4.75 -12.76 -17.49
N LEU A 277 -5.42 -13.07 -18.62
CA LEU A 277 -4.82 -12.93 -19.94
C LEU A 277 -4.55 -11.46 -20.29
N ALA A 278 -5.52 -10.58 -20.03
CA ALA A 278 -5.35 -9.14 -20.27
C ALA A 278 -4.21 -8.55 -19.41
N ALA A 279 -4.07 -9.01 -18.16
CA ALA A 279 -2.94 -8.65 -17.31
C ALA A 279 -1.61 -9.10 -17.91
N ALA A 280 -1.54 -10.33 -18.45
CA ALA A 280 -0.33 -10.84 -19.06
C ALA A 280 0.05 -10.10 -20.35
N GLU A 281 -0.90 -9.81 -21.22
CA GLU A 281 -0.68 -9.03 -22.45
C GLU A 281 -0.20 -7.61 -22.08
N ARG A 282 -0.80 -6.98 -21.08
CA ARG A 282 -0.39 -5.65 -20.63
C ARG A 282 1.02 -5.68 -20.02
N ALA A 283 1.34 -6.68 -19.20
CA ALA A 283 2.66 -6.86 -18.61
C ALA A 283 3.76 -7.01 -19.68
N LEU A 284 3.49 -7.73 -20.76
CA LEU A 284 4.41 -7.85 -21.91
C LEU A 284 4.63 -6.51 -22.61
N LEU A 285 3.57 -5.71 -22.83
CA LEU A 285 3.67 -4.37 -23.41
C LEU A 285 4.44 -3.39 -22.51
N ASP A 286 4.23 -3.47 -21.19
CA ASP A 286 4.96 -2.63 -20.23
C ASP A 286 6.45 -3.03 -20.17
N LEU A 287 6.76 -4.33 -20.28
CA LEU A 287 8.11 -4.85 -20.39
C LEU A 287 8.82 -4.40 -21.69
N ASP A 288 8.12 -4.41 -22.83
CA ASP A 288 8.66 -3.88 -24.08
C ASP A 288 8.98 -2.39 -23.97
N THR A 289 8.09 -1.61 -23.33
CA THR A 289 8.31 -0.19 -23.06
C THR A 289 9.50 0.04 -22.13
N LEU A 290 9.67 -0.80 -21.11
CA LEU A 290 10.83 -0.78 -20.23
C LEU A 290 12.10 -1.10 -21.02
N ASN A 291 12.09 -2.10 -21.89
CA ASN A 291 13.22 -2.52 -22.71
C ASN A 291 13.71 -1.42 -23.66
N LEU A 292 12.80 -0.61 -24.23
CA LEU A 292 13.18 0.58 -25.01
C LEU A 292 14.00 1.57 -24.18
N ARG A 293 13.53 1.90 -22.97
CA ARG A 293 14.25 2.81 -22.04
C ARG A 293 15.59 2.22 -21.60
N ARG A 294 15.64 0.90 -21.37
CA ARG A 294 16.86 0.19 -20.99
C ARG A 294 17.91 0.22 -22.13
N ALA A 295 17.46 0.02 -23.37
CA ALA A 295 18.34 0.11 -24.55
C ALA A 295 18.96 1.51 -24.72
N GLU A 296 18.18 2.59 -24.51
CA GLU A 296 18.69 3.98 -24.51
C GLU A 296 19.78 4.21 -23.45
N SER A 297 19.68 3.49 -22.32
CA SER A 297 20.64 3.57 -21.22
C SER A 297 21.78 2.53 -21.32
N GLY A 298 21.86 1.76 -22.42
CA GLY A 298 22.87 0.71 -22.61
C GLY A 298 22.71 -0.49 -21.64
N LYS A 299 21.54 -0.65 -21.02
CA LYS A 299 21.22 -1.76 -20.12
C LYS A 299 20.73 -2.98 -20.92
N PRO A 300 20.94 -4.22 -20.44
CA PRO A 300 20.49 -5.43 -21.14
C PRO A 300 18.97 -5.50 -21.24
N GLU A 301 18.47 -6.07 -22.33
CA GLU A 301 17.08 -6.40 -22.56
C GLU A 301 16.63 -7.48 -21.55
N LEU A 302 15.41 -7.33 -21.02
CA LEU A 302 14.77 -8.29 -20.15
C LEU A 302 13.78 -9.13 -20.94
N LYS A 303 13.79 -10.45 -20.72
CA LYS A 303 12.86 -11.41 -21.32
C LYS A 303 12.14 -12.19 -20.22
N VAL A 304 10.86 -12.45 -20.42
CA VAL A 304 10.02 -13.15 -19.44
C VAL A 304 9.42 -14.41 -20.04
N GLY A 305 9.14 -15.40 -19.20
CA GLY A 305 8.20 -16.47 -19.47
C GLY A 305 6.97 -16.32 -18.58
N LEU A 306 5.80 -16.43 -19.18
CA LEU A 306 4.51 -16.39 -18.50
C LEU A 306 3.79 -17.73 -18.65
N GLY A 307 3.36 -18.31 -17.55
CA GLY A 307 2.49 -19.49 -17.50
C GLY A 307 1.13 -19.13 -16.95
N LEU A 308 0.06 -19.57 -17.62
CA LEU A 308 -1.33 -19.37 -17.22
C LEU A 308 -2.06 -20.71 -17.10
N HIS A 309 -2.75 -20.91 -15.98
CA HIS A 309 -3.52 -22.15 -15.75
C HIS A 309 -4.79 -21.86 -14.93
N ALA A 310 -5.89 -22.53 -15.24
CA ALA A 310 -7.11 -22.48 -14.44
C ALA A 310 -7.32 -23.82 -13.72
N GLY A 311 -7.41 -23.78 -12.39
CA GLY A 311 -7.56 -24.98 -11.58
C GLY A 311 -7.86 -24.73 -10.11
N ALA A 312 -8.10 -25.83 -9.38
CA ALA A 312 -8.32 -25.78 -7.94
C ALA A 312 -6.99 -25.77 -7.18
N VAL A 313 -6.91 -24.95 -6.15
CA VAL A 313 -5.77 -24.82 -5.23
C VAL A 313 -6.23 -24.80 -3.78
N SER A 314 -5.37 -25.24 -2.87
CA SER A 314 -5.56 -25.04 -1.43
C SER A 314 -4.91 -23.71 -1.05
N TYR A 315 -5.70 -22.74 -0.57
CA TYR A 315 -5.29 -21.39 -0.23
C TYR A 315 -5.37 -21.18 1.28
N GLY A 316 -4.27 -20.84 1.93
CA GLY A 316 -4.23 -20.67 3.38
C GLY A 316 -2.83 -20.67 3.99
N ASN A 317 -2.78 -20.88 5.33
CA ASN A 317 -1.58 -20.83 6.16
C ASN A 317 -0.76 -22.13 6.08
N ILE A 318 0.40 -22.04 5.47
CA ILE A 318 1.30 -23.18 5.23
C ILE A 318 2.69 -22.81 5.75
N GLY A 319 3.36 -23.75 6.41
CA GLY A 319 4.73 -23.50 6.86
C GLY A 319 5.09 -24.17 8.18
N ALA A 320 6.08 -23.63 8.86
CA ALA A 320 6.58 -24.06 10.16
C ALA A 320 5.91 -23.29 11.31
N PRO A 321 5.97 -23.80 12.57
CA PRO A 321 5.37 -23.11 13.71
C PRO A 321 5.86 -21.67 13.91
N ALA A 322 7.11 -21.39 13.57
CA ALA A 322 7.72 -20.07 13.73
C ALA A 322 7.60 -19.17 12.48
N ARG A 323 7.15 -19.74 11.32
CA ARG A 323 7.01 -18.98 10.08
C ARG A 323 5.93 -19.60 9.20
N LEU A 324 4.91 -18.83 8.91
CA LEU A 324 3.81 -19.19 8.01
C LEU A 324 3.86 -18.32 6.77
N ASP A 325 3.57 -18.94 5.63
CA ASP A 325 3.24 -18.27 4.38
C ASP A 325 1.74 -18.42 4.13
N PHE A 326 1.06 -17.34 3.83
CA PHE A 326 -0.30 -17.38 3.32
C PHE A 326 -0.21 -17.49 1.80
N THR A 327 -0.48 -18.68 1.25
CA THR A 327 -0.18 -19.00 -0.15
C THR A 327 -1.08 -20.10 -0.69
N VAL A 328 -0.90 -20.43 -1.97
CA VAL A 328 -1.57 -21.54 -2.63
C VAL A 328 -0.63 -22.73 -2.79
N ILE A 329 -1.19 -23.93 -2.62
CA ILE A 329 -0.54 -25.19 -2.96
C ILE A 329 -1.49 -26.10 -3.74
N GLY A 330 -0.94 -27.02 -4.49
CA GLY A 330 -1.69 -28.06 -5.21
C GLY A 330 -1.09 -28.39 -6.58
N PRO A 331 -1.65 -29.41 -7.25
CA PRO A 331 -1.19 -29.82 -8.59
C PRO A 331 -1.24 -28.68 -9.62
N ALA A 332 -2.23 -27.78 -9.52
CA ALA A 332 -2.39 -26.64 -10.41
C ALA A 332 -1.19 -25.67 -10.35
N VAL A 333 -0.61 -25.44 -9.16
CA VAL A 333 0.58 -24.59 -9.00
C VAL A 333 1.78 -25.24 -9.70
N ASN A 334 1.96 -26.56 -9.52
CA ASN A 334 3.04 -27.28 -10.19
C ASN A 334 2.84 -27.29 -11.72
N LEU A 335 1.59 -27.36 -12.19
CA LEU A 335 1.29 -27.37 -13.62
C LEU A 335 1.61 -26.03 -14.26
N VAL A 336 1.23 -24.91 -13.64
CA VAL A 336 1.50 -23.57 -14.22
C VAL A 336 3.01 -23.30 -14.35
N THR A 337 3.82 -23.69 -13.35
CA THR A 337 5.29 -23.53 -13.42
C THR A 337 5.90 -24.42 -14.50
N ARG A 338 5.35 -25.63 -14.75
CA ARG A 338 5.80 -26.51 -15.83
C ARG A 338 5.42 -25.98 -17.21
N ILE A 339 4.25 -25.40 -17.35
CA ILE A 339 3.82 -24.73 -18.59
C ILE A 339 4.74 -23.56 -18.91
N GLU A 340 5.01 -22.72 -17.91
CA GLU A 340 5.94 -21.60 -18.06
C GLU A 340 7.33 -22.07 -18.55
N SER A 341 7.86 -23.16 -18.00
CA SER A 341 9.18 -23.69 -18.36
C SER A 341 9.30 -24.13 -19.83
N LEU A 342 8.20 -24.29 -20.56
CA LEU A 342 8.20 -24.54 -22.01
C LEU A 342 8.38 -23.28 -22.85
N CYS A 343 8.19 -22.07 -22.30
CA CYS A 343 8.28 -20.83 -23.05
C CYS A 343 9.58 -20.72 -23.87
N PRO A 344 10.79 -21.02 -23.34
CA PRO A 344 12.01 -20.97 -24.14
C PRO A 344 12.04 -22.00 -25.27
N LEU A 345 11.49 -23.18 -25.03
CA LEU A 345 11.51 -24.27 -26.00
C LEU A 345 10.58 -23.99 -27.18
N LEU A 346 9.48 -23.31 -26.94
CA LEU A 346 8.46 -22.97 -27.95
C LEU A 346 8.64 -21.56 -28.54
N GLY A 347 9.65 -20.80 -28.06
CA GLY A 347 9.88 -19.42 -28.51
C GLY A 347 8.74 -18.45 -28.20
N GLN A 348 7.96 -18.76 -27.14
CA GLN A 348 6.78 -17.98 -26.76
C GLN A 348 7.02 -17.24 -25.43
N PRO A 349 6.61 -15.97 -25.29
CA PRO A 349 6.70 -15.28 -24.01
C PRO A 349 5.59 -15.69 -23.03
N LEU A 350 4.48 -16.26 -23.55
CA LEU A 350 3.30 -16.65 -22.79
C LEU A 350 2.78 -18.00 -23.25
N LEU A 351 2.53 -18.88 -22.28
CA LEU A 351 1.88 -20.17 -22.51
C LEU A 351 0.72 -20.40 -21.52
N ALA A 352 -0.34 -20.99 -22.00
CA ALA A 352 -1.52 -21.29 -21.21
C ALA A 352 -1.93 -22.77 -21.33
N SER A 353 -2.53 -23.31 -20.29
CA SER A 353 -3.17 -24.63 -20.31
C SER A 353 -4.51 -24.61 -21.04
N LYS A 354 -4.99 -25.75 -21.49
CA LYS A 354 -6.31 -25.90 -22.10
C LYS A 354 -7.47 -25.40 -21.20
N PRO A 355 -7.53 -25.73 -19.89
CA PRO A 355 -8.58 -25.21 -19.00
C PRO A 355 -8.61 -23.69 -18.90
N PHE A 356 -7.47 -23.01 -19.08
CA PHE A 356 -7.36 -21.57 -19.11
C PHE A 356 -7.70 -20.99 -20.49
N ALA A 357 -7.22 -21.61 -21.55
CA ALA A 357 -7.41 -21.11 -22.93
C ALA A 357 -8.86 -21.22 -23.39
N SER A 358 -9.63 -22.17 -22.87
CA SER A 358 -11.02 -22.44 -23.28
C SER A 358 -11.91 -21.19 -23.23
N PRO A 359 -11.96 -20.39 -22.15
CA PRO A 359 -12.71 -19.14 -22.13
C PRO A 359 -12.13 -18.02 -23.01
N CYS A 360 -10.84 -18.09 -23.34
CA CYS A 360 -10.14 -17.03 -24.06
C CYS A 360 -10.37 -17.07 -25.60
N GLY A 361 -10.92 -18.17 -26.11
CA GLY A 361 -11.26 -18.34 -27.52
C GLY A 361 -10.08 -18.14 -28.46
N SER A 362 -10.27 -17.37 -29.52
CA SER A 362 -9.26 -17.12 -30.55
C SER A 362 -8.08 -16.22 -30.12
N ARG A 363 -8.09 -15.70 -28.90
CA ARG A 363 -6.93 -14.94 -28.36
C ARG A 363 -5.71 -15.82 -28.09
N LEU A 364 -5.90 -17.12 -27.98
CA LEU A 364 -4.84 -18.09 -27.77
C LEU A 364 -4.94 -19.20 -28.83
N THR A 365 -3.80 -19.58 -29.39
CA THR A 365 -3.69 -20.63 -30.42
C THR A 365 -3.03 -21.88 -29.86
N SER A 366 -3.57 -23.06 -30.18
CA SER A 366 -2.98 -24.34 -29.76
C SER A 366 -1.59 -24.55 -30.39
N LEU A 367 -0.63 -24.84 -29.58
CA LEU A 367 0.75 -25.20 -29.97
C LEU A 367 0.99 -26.71 -29.89
N GLY A 368 -0.08 -27.49 -29.68
CA GLY A 368 -0.01 -28.95 -29.57
C GLY A 368 0.17 -29.50 -28.17
N ARG A 369 0.41 -30.80 -28.08
CA ARG A 369 0.57 -31.52 -26.82
C ARG A 369 2.04 -31.71 -26.47
N HIS A 370 2.40 -31.34 -25.26
CA HIS A 370 3.79 -31.41 -24.76
C HIS A 370 3.87 -32.20 -23.47
N SER A 371 4.93 -33.01 -23.34
CA SER A 371 5.23 -33.70 -22.10
C SER A 371 5.81 -32.76 -21.07
N LEU A 372 5.26 -32.78 -19.86
CA LEU A 372 5.71 -31.95 -18.74
C LEU A 372 6.35 -32.83 -17.68
N LYS A 373 7.47 -32.42 -17.12
CA LYS A 373 8.20 -33.18 -16.11
C LYS A 373 7.30 -33.50 -14.91
N GLY A 374 7.12 -34.81 -14.63
CA GLY A 374 6.33 -35.30 -13.48
C GLY A 374 4.80 -35.24 -13.72
N ILE A 375 4.36 -35.12 -14.96
CA ILE A 375 2.97 -35.25 -15.38
C ILE A 375 2.89 -36.35 -16.42
N GLU A 376 2.09 -37.39 -16.12
CA GLU A 376 2.04 -38.61 -16.95
C GLU A 376 1.49 -38.33 -18.35
N GLU A 377 0.41 -37.56 -18.45
CA GLU A 377 -0.23 -37.27 -19.71
C GLU A 377 0.32 -36.00 -20.36
N PRO A 378 0.66 -36.02 -21.66
CA PRO A 378 1.02 -34.78 -22.38
C PRO A 378 -0.11 -33.76 -22.32
N GLN A 379 0.23 -32.54 -22.01
CA GLN A 379 -0.70 -31.43 -21.86
C GLN A 379 -0.76 -30.61 -23.13
N GLU A 380 -1.98 -30.25 -23.56
CA GLU A 380 -2.17 -29.29 -24.67
C GLU A 380 -1.91 -27.88 -24.15
N VAL A 381 -0.97 -27.19 -24.80
CA VAL A 381 -0.60 -25.83 -24.46
C VAL A 381 -0.96 -24.84 -25.56
N PHE A 382 -1.24 -23.61 -25.18
CA PHE A 382 -1.68 -22.54 -26.02
C PHE A 382 -0.76 -21.33 -25.84
N GLY A 383 -0.51 -20.56 -26.90
CA GLY A 383 0.29 -19.36 -26.90
C GLY A 383 -0.43 -18.21 -27.57
N LEU A 384 0.19 -17.04 -27.58
CA LEU A 384 -0.28 -15.90 -28.34
C LEU A 384 -0.18 -16.22 -29.85
N PRO A 385 -1.12 -15.72 -30.72
CA PRO A 385 -1.14 -15.99 -32.13
C PRO A 385 0.07 -15.44 -32.90
#